data_fa899aa05315487d861770d0dd90a8bb
#
_entry.id   fa899aa05315487d861770d0dd90a8bb
#
_cell.length_a   1.000
_cell.length_b   1.000
_cell.length_c   1.000
_cell.angle_alpha   90.00
_cell.angle_beta   90.00
_cell.angle_gamma   90.00
#
_symmetry.space_group_name_H-M   'P 1'
#
loop_
_entity.id
_entity.type
_entity.pdbx_description
1 polymer ?
#
loop_
_entity_poly.entity_id
_entity_poly.type
_entity_poly.pdbx_seq_one_letter_code
_entity_poly.pdbx_strand_id
1 'polypeptide(L)'
;FSEYVRDKWFAISAGFLTCFLAAQFLWIMGTDKLVITVVAVLYFLGLFCTACYDCFRKKQYYDHLESTWQELEEKSYLSEIIEEPDFYDGRLLYRIIKRNGKYLNDVIADQQLEMMEYKNYVQTWAHEIKTPIAVEHLIIDNHRGPLTSSLEEEVEKIESYVEQMLYY
;
A
#
# COMPACT_ATOMS: atom_id res chain seq x y z
N PHE A 1 -22.88 9.86 1.84
CA PHE A 1 -24.29 9.43 1.69
C PHE A 1 -24.79 9.61 0.24
N SER A 2 -24.52 10.76 -0.37
CA SER A 2 -24.97 11.05 -1.76
C SER A 2 -24.39 10.11 -2.81
N GLU A 3 -23.12 9.70 -2.68
CA GLU A 3 -22.48 8.74 -3.60
C GLU A 3 -23.02 7.31 -3.45
N TYR A 4 -23.30 6.89 -2.21
CA TYR A 4 -23.93 5.60 -1.96
C TYR A 4 -25.32 5.49 -2.60
N VAL A 5 -26.12 6.57 -2.54
CA VAL A 5 -27.44 6.63 -3.20
C VAL A 5 -27.31 6.56 -4.73
N ARG A 6 -26.29 7.21 -5.30
CA ARG A 6 -26.02 7.18 -6.74
C ARG A 6 -25.64 5.79 -7.23
N ASP A 7 -24.81 5.06 -6.49
CA ASP A 7 -24.39 3.70 -6.86
C ASP A 7 -25.55 2.67 -6.74
N LYS A 8 -26.46 2.89 -5.79
CA LYS A 8 -27.63 2.01 -5.60
C LYS A 8 -28.91 2.51 -6.29
N TRP A 9 -28.83 3.53 -7.13
CA TRP A 9 -30.00 4.10 -7.83
C TRP A 9 -30.84 3.03 -8.56
N PHE A 10 -30.18 2.09 -9.22
CA PHE A 10 -30.86 0.99 -9.92
C PHE A 10 -31.63 0.08 -8.95
N ALA A 11 -31.03 -0.29 -7.83
CA ALA A 11 -31.65 -1.13 -6.82
C ALA A 11 -32.87 -0.42 -6.16
N ILE A 12 -32.74 0.88 -5.91
CA ILE A 12 -33.78 1.73 -5.35
C ILE A 12 -34.96 1.84 -6.35
N SER A 13 -34.68 2.13 -7.62
CA SER A 13 -35.72 2.23 -8.66
C SER A 13 -36.42 0.91 -8.92
N ALA A 14 -35.66 -0.21 -8.90
CA ALA A 14 -36.28 -1.57 -9.01
C ALA A 14 -37.17 -1.87 -7.80
N GLY A 15 -36.76 -1.46 -6.57
CA GLY A 15 -37.60 -1.58 -5.38
C GLY A 15 -38.92 -0.79 -5.46
N PHE A 16 -38.86 0.43 -5.97
CA PHE A 16 -40.09 1.21 -6.21
C PHE A 16 -41.01 0.56 -7.25
N LEU A 17 -40.45 0.04 -8.35
CA LEU A 17 -41.18 -0.63 -9.40
C LEU A 17 -41.84 -1.89 -8.89
N THR A 18 -41.18 -2.73 -8.12
CA THR A 18 -41.74 -3.95 -7.53
C THR A 18 -42.88 -3.67 -6.55
N CYS A 19 -42.68 -2.63 -5.70
CA CYS A 19 -43.74 -2.19 -4.78
C CYS A 19 -45.00 -1.69 -5.54
N PHE A 20 -44.78 -0.90 -6.59
CA PHE A 20 -45.88 -0.40 -7.43
C PHE A 20 -46.66 -1.53 -8.11
N LEU A 21 -45.95 -2.50 -8.69
CA LEU A 21 -46.60 -3.67 -9.33
C LEU A 21 -47.37 -4.52 -8.31
N ALA A 22 -46.80 -4.73 -7.11
CA ALA A 22 -47.48 -5.45 -6.03
C ALA A 22 -48.77 -4.72 -5.57
N ALA A 23 -48.68 -3.41 -5.40
CA ALA A 23 -49.85 -2.60 -5.02
C ALA A 23 -50.94 -2.62 -6.09
N GLN A 24 -50.58 -2.53 -7.36
CA GLN A 24 -51.56 -2.69 -8.49
C GLN A 24 -52.22 -4.07 -8.49
N PHE A 25 -51.45 -5.13 -8.28
CA PHE A 25 -51.97 -6.49 -8.24
C PHE A 25 -52.99 -6.67 -7.09
N LEU A 26 -52.66 -6.20 -5.88
CA LEU A 26 -53.54 -6.23 -4.73
C LEU A 26 -54.83 -5.40 -4.94
N TRP A 27 -54.71 -4.26 -5.63
CA TRP A 27 -55.88 -3.43 -5.99
C TRP A 27 -56.84 -4.12 -6.97
N ILE A 28 -56.29 -4.82 -7.99
CA ILE A 28 -57.10 -5.60 -8.95
C ILE A 28 -57.82 -6.76 -8.25
N MET A 29 -57.19 -7.37 -7.23
CA MET A 29 -57.79 -8.40 -6.38
C MET A 29 -58.90 -7.90 -5.47
N GLY A 30 -59.17 -6.60 -5.43
CA GLY A 30 -60.23 -6.01 -4.60
C GLY A 30 -59.90 -5.93 -3.12
N THR A 31 -58.60 -5.92 -2.77
CA THR A 31 -58.10 -5.83 -1.37
C THR A 31 -58.36 -4.41 -0.82
N ASP A 32 -58.67 -4.32 0.47
CA ASP A 32 -58.88 -3.05 1.15
C ASP A 32 -57.62 -2.14 1.05
N LYS A 33 -57.86 -0.85 0.78
CA LYS A 33 -56.81 0.17 0.64
C LYS A 33 -55.88 0.23 1.87
N LEU A 34 -56.44 -0.04 3.05
CA LEU A 34 -55.70 -0.06 4.29
C LEU A 34 -54.64 -1.17 4.30
N VAL A 35 -55.00 -2.38 3.85
CA VAL A 35 -54.08 -3.51 3.75
C VAL A 35 -52.94 -3.21 2.75
N ILE A 36 -53.28 -2.64 1.58
CA ILE A 36 -52.30 -2.26 0.57
C ILE A 36 -51.27 -1.27 1.15
N THR A 37 -51.74 -0.25 1.89
CA THR A 37 -50.88 0.75 2.53
C THR A 37 -49.95 0.12 3.57
N VAL A 38 -50.47 -0.75 4.45
CA VAL A 38 -49.65 -1.43 5.48
C VAL A 38 -48.58 -2.30 4.83
N VAL A 39 -48.92 -3.09 3.79
CA VAL A 39 -47.93 -3.91 3.07
C VAL A 39 -46.82 -3.04 2.43
N ALA A 40 -47.20 -1.92 1.79
CA ALA A 40 -46.24 -1.01 1.20
C ALA A 40 -45.30 -0.39 2.26
N VAL A 41 -45.84 0.03 3.39
CA VAL A 41 -45.03 0.59 4.49
C VAL A 41 -44.04 -0.46 5.05
N LEU A 42 -44.50 -1.68 5.30
CA LEU A 42 -43.63 -2.78 5.77
C LEU A 42 -42.53 -3.11 4.75
N TYR A 43 -42.85 -3.10 3.47
CA TYR A 43 -41.87 -3.34 2.41
C TYR A 43 -40.78 -2.25 2.39
N PHE A 44 -41.15 -0.97 2.43
CA PHE A 44 -40.22 0.13 2.46
C PHE A 44 -39.37 0.16 3.75
N LEU A 45 -39.99 -0.20 4.88
CA LEU A 45 -39.26 -0.33 6.16
C LEU A 45 -38.18 -1.41 6.07
N GLY A 46 -38.51 -2.57 5.47
CA GLY A 46 -37.52 -3.63 5.23
C GLY A 46 -36.38 -3.20 4.33
N LEU A 47 -36.66 -2.50 3.21
CA LEU A 47 -35.63 -1.97 2.33
C LEU A 47 -34.74 -0.92 3.05
N PHE A 48 -35.35 -0.07 3.86
CA PHE A 48 -34.61 0.92 4.64
C PHE A 48 -33.66 0.26 5.67
N CYS A 49 -34.15 -0.73 6.40
CA CYS A 49 -33.34 -1.46 7.37
C CYS A 49 -32.15 -2.17 6.70
N THR A 50 -32.35 -2.83 5.57
CA THR A 50 -31.24 -3.49 4.84
C THR A 50 -30.23 -2.49 4.31
N ALA A 51 -30.68 -1.35 3.78
CA ALA A 51 -29.79 -0.28 3.31
C ALA A 51 -28.97 0.35 4.45
N CYS A 52 -29.60 0.59 5.60
CA CYS A 52 -28.90 1.09 6.80
C CYS A 52 -27.86 0.09 7.31
N TYR A 53 -28.21 -1.18 7.40
CA TYR A 53 -27.29 -2.24 7.82
C TYR A 53 -26.07 -2.32 6.89
N ASP A 54 -26.27 -2.35 5.58
CA ASP A 54 -25.18 -2.37 4.60
C ASP A 54 -24.29 -1.13 4.69
N CYS A 55 -24.88 0.04 4.86
CA CYS A 55 -24.15 1.30 4.99
C CYS A 55 -23.30 1.32 6.26
N PHE A 56 -23.86 0.91 7.40
CA PHE A 56 -23.16 0.88 8.68
C PHE A 56 -21.98 -0.12 8.65
N ARG A 57 -22.21 -1.33 8.12
CA ARG A 57 -21.17 -2.37 8.00
C ARG A 57 -20.00 -1.91 7.12
N LYS A 58 -20.30 -1.33 5.94
CA LYS A 58 -19.26 -0.81 5.04
C LYS A 58 -18.51 0.34 5.65
N LYS A 59 -19.20 1.26 6.30
CA LYS A 59 -18.58 2.41 6.96
C LYS A 59 -17.59 1.95 8.05
N GLN A 60 -18.00 1.05 8.92
CA GLN A 60 -17.15 0.53 10.00
C GLN A 60 -15.85 -0.09 9.46
N TYR A 61 -15.93 -0.86 8.38
CA TYR A 61 -14.76 -1.46 7.76
C TYR A 61 -13.80 -0.41 7.16
N TYR A 62 -14.33 0.58 6.43
CA TYR A 62 -13.49 1.60 5.82
C TYR A 62 -12.90 2.57 6.84
N ASP A 63 -13.65 2.94 7.87
CA ASP A 63 -13.14 3.77 8.97
C ASP A 63 -12.00 3.04 9.72
N HIS A 64 -12.14 1.72 9.94
CA HIS A 64 -11.08 0.91 10.55
C HIS A 64 -9.85 0.79 9.64
N LEU A 65 -10.05 0.61 8.34
CA LEU A 65 -8.96 0.57 7.38
C LEU A 65 -8.20 1.90 7.34
N GLU A 66 -8.91 3.03 7.36
CA GLU A 66 -8.32 4.36 7.35
C GLU A 66 -7.55 4.64 8.64
N SER A 67 -8.11 4.30 9.81
CA SER A 67 -7.42 4.46 11.10
C SER A 67 -6.15 3.62 11.15
N THR A 68 -6.21 2.35 10.72
CA THR A 68 -5.05 1.46 10.65
C THR A 68 -3.97 2.05 9.73
N TRP A 69 -4.35 2.60 8.58
CA TRP A 69 -3.42 3.26 7.67
C TRP A 69 -2.74 4.48 8.30
N GLN A 70 -3.47 5.27 9.08
CA GLN A 70 -2.90 6.47 9.74
C GLN A 70 -1.94 6.12 10.87
N GLU A 71 -2.25 5.08 11.66
CA GLU A 71 -1.44 4.65 12.81
C GLU A 71 -0.15 3.92 12.42
N LEU A 72 -0.09 3.29 11.24
CA LEU A 72 1.09 2.57 10.80
C LEU A 72 2.25 3.52 10.49
N GLU A 73 3.40 3.31 11.12
CA GLU A 73 4.66 3.98 10.79
C GLU A 73 5.15 3.54 9.41
N GLU A 74 5.21 2.23 9.18
CA GLU A 74 5.57 1.66 7.88
C GLU A 74 4.33 1.18 7.12
N LYS A 75 3.97 1.91 6.09
CA LYS A 75 2.77 1.65 5.27
C LYS A 75 2.80 0.32 4.50
N SER A 76 3.98 -0.27 4.31
CA SER A 76 4.17 -1.58 3.69
C SER A 76 3.47 -2.72 4.45
N TYR A 77 3.37 -2.62 5.79
CA TYR A 77 2.71 -3.64 6.62
C TYR A 77 1.18 -3.63 6.55
N LEU A 78 0.56 -2.63 5.94
CA LEU A 78 -0.91 -2.61 5.80
C LEU A 78 -1.44 -3.90 5.20
N SER A 79 -0.76 -4.43 4.19
CA SER A 79 -1.18 -5.65 3.50
C SER A 79 -1.16 -6.90 4.40
N GLU A 80 -0.46 -6.88 5.52
CA GLU A 80 -0.36 -8.01 6.45
C GLU A 80 -1.43 -7.94 7.55
N ILE A 81 -1.76 -6.73 7.98
CA ILE A 81 -2.64 -6.47 9.14
C ILE A 81 -4.12 -6.41 8.73
N ILE A 82 -4.41 -6.02 7.48
CA ILE A 82 -5.78 -5.86 6.99
C ILE A 82 -6.56 -7.17 7.08
N GLU A 83 -7.78 -7.11 7.60
CA GLU A 83 -8.71 -8.23 7.68
C GLU A 83 -9.59 -8.36 6.42
N GLU A 84 -9.97 -9.59 6.08
CA GLU A 84 -10.84 -9.85 4.93
C GLU A 84 -12.29 -9.51 5.29
N PRO A 85 -12.95 -8.59 4.56
CA PRO A 85 -14.34 -8.21 4.83
C PRO A 85 -15.34 -9.20 4.23
N ASP A 86 -16.55 -9.26 4.83
CA ASP A 86 -17.64 -10.17 4.44
C ASP A 86 -18.39 -9.73 3.17
N PHE A 87 -18.12 -8.56 2.59
CA PHE A 87 -18.81 -8.03 1.43
C PHE A 87 -17.94 -8.01 0.18
N TYR A 88 -18.56 -8.19 -1.00
CA TYR A 88 -17.85 -8.41 -2.26
C TYR A 88 -16.86 -7.31 -2.64
N ASP A 89 -17.29 -6.04 -2.57
CA ASP A 89 -16.43 -4.89 -2.95
C ASP A 89 -15.20 -4.80 -2.03
N GLY A 90 -15.39 -5.02 -0.74
CA GLY A 90 -14.31 -5.05 0.24
C GLY A 90 -13.33 -6.20 -0.01
N ARG A 91 -13.82 -7.40 -0.33
CA ARG A 91 -12.95 -8.53 -0.69
C ARG A 91 -12.13 -8.27 -1.95
N LEU A 92 -12.68 -7.53 -2.91
CA LEU A 92 -11.94 -7.13 -4.10
C LEU A 92 -10.80 -6.18 -3.72
N LEU A 93 -11.10 -5.15 -2.93
CA LEU A 93 -10.10 -4.18 -2.43
C LEU A 93 -9.02 -4.89 -1.59
N TYR A 94 -9.42 -5.76 -0.66
CA TYR A 94 -8.52 -6.58 0.14
C TYR A 94 -7.53 -7.37 -0.73
N ARG A 95 -8.01 -8.06 -1.77
CA ARG A 95 -7.15 -8.83 -2.68
C ARG A 95 -6.18 -7.95 -3.45
N ILE A 96 -6.61 -6.75 -3.85
CA ILE A 96 -5.75 -5.79 -4.55
C ILE A 96 -4.65 -5.31 -3.59
N ILE A 97 -5.00 -4.91 -2.37
CA ILE A 97 -4.03 -4.45 -1.36
C ILE A 97 -3.04 -5.58 -1.02
N LYS A 98 -3.52 -6.80 -0.79
CA LYS A 98 -2.66 -7.97 -0.51
C LYS A 98 -1.66 -8.25 -1.63
N ARG A 99 -2.11 -8.21 -2.89
CA ARG A 99 -1.23 -8.46 -4.04
C ARG A 99 -0.21 -7.35 -4.23
N ASN A 100 -0.64 -6.09 -4.12
CA ASN A 100 0.26 -4.95 -4.22
C ASN A 100 1.26 -4.92 -3.07
N GLY A 101 0.82 -5.18 -1.84
CA GLY A 101 1.71 -5.24 -0.69
C GLY A 101 2.78 -6.31 -0.86
N LYS A 102 2.40 -7.52 -1.28
CA LYS A 102 3.36 -8.57 -1.57
C LYS A 102 4.37 -8.14 -2.64
N TYR A 103 3.90 -7.62 -3.78
CA TYR A 103 4.78 -7.16 -4.85
C TYR A 103 5.76 -6.06 -4.39
N LEU A 104 5.26 -5.08 -3.60
CA LEU A 104 6.10 -4.02 -3.06
C LEU A 104 7.15 -4.56 -2.09
N ASN A 105 6.77 -5.49 -1.21
CA ASN A 105 7.71 -6.12 -0.27
C ASN A 105 8.78 -6.94 -1.01
N ASP A 106 8.41 -7.67 -2.05
CA ASP A 106 9.36 -8.40 -2.90
C ASP A 106 10.35 -7.42 -3.58
N VAL A 107 9.87 -6.32 -4.16
CA VAL A 107 10.72 -5.29 -4.78
C VAL A 107 11.65 -4.62 -3.76
N ILE A 108 11.15 -4.30 -2.56
CA ILE A 108 11.97 -3.70 -1.50
C ILE A 108 13.07 -4.69 -1.06
N ALA A 109 12.73 -5.98 -0.90
CA ALA A 109 13.70 -7.00 -0.52
C ALA A 109 14.80 -7.17 -1.59
N ASP A 110 14.43 -7.18 -2.87
CA ASP A 110 15.39 -7.25 -3.98
C ASP A 110 16.31 -6.03 -4.00
N GLN A 111 15.76 -4.82 -3.83
CA GLN A 111 16.57 -3.59 -3.76
C GLN A 111 17.52 -3.57 -2.55
N GLN A 112 17.07 -4.08 -1.40
CA GLN A 112 17.93 -4.20 -0.22
C GLN A 112 19.08 -5.18 -0.46
N LEU A 113 18.82 -6.29 -1.14
CA LEU A 113 19.84 -7.27 -1.50
C LEU A 113 20.87 -6.66 -2.46
N GLU A 114 20.42 -6.00 -3.53
CA GLU A 114 21.31 -5.32 -4.48
C GLU A 114 22.18 -4.24 -3.79
N MET A 115 21.60 -3.48 -2.88
CA MET A 115 22.33 -2.47 -2.13
C MET A 115 23.37 -3.10 -1.22
N MET A 116 23.05 -4.24 -0.59
CA MET A 116 24.00 -4.97 0.25
C MET A 116 25.16 -5.55 -0.59
N GLU A 117 24.86 -6.12 -1.75
CA GLU A 117 25.87 -6.63 -2.68
C GLU A 117 26.78 -5.50 -3.17
N TYR A 118 26.19 -4.36 -3.54
CA TYR A 118 26.96 -3.18 -3.95
C TYR A 118 27.87 -2.68 -2.83
N LYS A 119 27.38 -2.59 -1.60
CA LYS A 119 28.17 -2.20 -0.44
C LYS A 119 29.34 -3.16 -0.20
N ASN A 120 29.10 -4.47 -0.28
CA ASN A 120 30.15 -5.47 -0.13
C ASN A 120 31.19 -5.37 -1.25
N TYR A 121 30.75 -5.12 -2.49
CA TYR A 121 31.64 -4.90 -3.63
C TYR A 121 32.56 -3.68 -3.40
N VAL A 122 31.98 -2.54 -2.97
CA VAL A 122 32.76 -1.31 -2.70
C VAL A 122 33.76 -1.53 -1.56
N GLN A 123 33.38 -2.25 -0.50
CA GLN A 123 34.27 -2.58 0.60
C GLN A 123 35.45 -3.45 0.15
N THR A 124 35.18 -4.48 -0.64
CA THR A 124 36.21 -5.37 -1.19
C THR A 124 37.16 -4.59 -2.09
N TRP A 125 36.60 -3.78 -3.00
CA TRP A 125 37.36 -2.95 -3.91
C TRP A 125 38.28 -1.94 -3.14
N ALA A 126 37.75 -1.31 -2.11
CA ALA A 126 38.53 -0.39 -1.29
C ALA A 126 39.70 -1.11 -0.58
N HIS A 127 39.51 -2.34 -0.10
CA HIS A 127 40.57 -3.16 0.45
C HIS A 127 41.66 -3.52 -0.58
N GLU A 128 41.23 -3.88 -1.79
CA GLU A 128 42.15 -4.23 -2.88
C GLU A 128 42.98 -3.03 -3.33
N ILE A 129 42.43 -1.81 -3.31
CA ILE A 129 43.18 -0.58 -3.67
C ILE A 129 44.09 -0.11 -2.55
N LYS A 130 43.75 -0.30 -1.28
CA LYS A 130 44.65 0.06 -0.16
C LYS A 130 46.00 -0.69 -0.21
N THR A 131 46.00 -1.90 -0.75
CA THR A 131 47.24 -2.70 -0.89
C THR A 131 48.26 -2.06 -1.82
N PRO A 132 47.98 -1.68 -3.09
CA PRO A 132 48.91 -0.99 -3.96
C PRO A 132 49.29 0.39 -3.42
N ILE A 133 48.38 1.14 -2.78
CA ILE A 133 48.66 2.41 -2.13
C ILE A 133 49.77 2.23 -1.05
N ALA A 134 49.64 1.22 -0.20
CA ALA A 134 50.64 0.92 0.81
C ALA A 134 52.01 0.55 0.20
N VAL A 135 52.02 -0.14 -0.94
CA VAL A 135 53.26 -0.46 -1.68
C VAL A 135 53.88 0.81 -2.25
N GLU A 136 53.07 1.74 -2.79
CA GLU A 136 53.56 3.02 -3.31
C GLU A 136 54.16 3.90 -2.19
N HIS A 137 53.55 3.98 -1.03
CA HIS A 137 54.15 4.64 0.15
C HIS A 137 55.50 4.05 0.50
N LEU A 138 55.63 2.73 0.49
CA LEU A 138 56.89 2.06 0.77
C LEU A 138 58.00 2.38 -0.25
N ILE A 139 57.64 2.51 -1.54
CA ILE A 139 58.55 2.89 -2.62
C ILE A 139 59.01 4.35 -2.45
N ILE A 140 58.10 5.26 -2.13
CA ILE A 140 58.34 6.67 -1.91
C ILE A 140 59.29 6.84 -0.72
N ASP A 141 59.03 6.17 0.40
CA ASP A 141 59.87 6.22 1.60
C ASP A 141 61.32 5.74 1.36
N ASN A 142 61.49 4.74 0.50
CA ASN A 142 62.81 4.21 0.16
C ASN A 142 63.58 5.05 -0.86
N HIS A 143 62.91 5.99 -1.58
CA HIS A 143 63.51 6.79 -2.65
C HIS A 143 63.21 8.28 -2.48
N ARG A 144 63.56 8.87 -1.33
CA ARG A 144 63.24 10.27 -1.01
C ARG A 144 63.93 11.26 -1.92
N GLY A 145 63.18 12.14 -2.58
CA GLY A 145 63.63 13.19 -3.48
C GLY A 145 62.52 14.18 -3.85
N PRO A 146 62.82 15.26 -4.56
CA PRO A 146 61.78 16.25 -4.92
C PRO A 146 60.63 15.72 -5.76
N LEU A 147 60.85 14.70 -6.56
CA LEU A 147 59.86 14.05 -7.38
C LEU A 147 58.94 13.15 -6.55
N THR A 148 59.51 12.42 -5.60
CA THR A 148 58.77 11.50 -4.71
C THR A 148 57.88 12.24 -3.72
N SER A 149 58.29 13.48 -3.30
CA SER A 149 57.42 14.32 -2.47
C SER A 149 56.13 14.75 -3.17
N SER A 150 56.21 15.06 -4.46
CA SER A 150 54.97 15.36 -5.25
C SER A 150 54.07 14.11 -5.47
N LEU A 151 54.69 12.92 -5.61
CA LEU A 151 53.96 11.66 -5.71
C LEU A 151 53.25 11.30 -4.41
N GLU A 152 53.89 11.55 -3.27
CA GLU A 152 53.33 11.32 -1.93
C GLU A 152 52.02 12.10 -1.74
N GLU A 153 51.99 13.39 -2.11
CA GLU A 153 50.78 14.22 -2.05
C GLU A 153 49.62 13.66 -2.91
N GLU A 154 49.91 13.11 -4.10
CA GLU A 154 48.87 12.54 -4.94
C GLU A 154 48.38 11.18 -4.43
N VAL A 155 49.24 10.35 -3.86
CA VAL A 155 48.86 9.06 -3.26
C VAL A 155 48.01 9.28 -2.02
N GLU A 156 48.33 10.27 -1.16
CA GLU A 156 47.51 10.66 -0.01
C GLU A 156 46.12 11.13 -0.44
N LYS A 157 46.00 11.86 -1.55
CA LYS A 157 44.70 12.26 -2.10
C LYS A 157 43.89 11.05 -2.54
N ILE A 158 44.53 10.09 -3.23
CA ILE A 158 43.84 8.84 -3.66
C ILE A 158 43.35 8.06 -2.43
N GLU A 159 44.20 7.93 -1.40
CA GLU A 159 43.81 7.26 -0.16
C GLU A 159 42.61 7.94 0.50
N SER A 160 42.59 9.27 0.56
CA SER A 160 41.49 10.06 1.09
C SER A 160 40.18 9.82 0.30
N TYR A 161 40.24 9.72 -1.03
CA TYR A 161 39.07 9.44 -1.86
C TYR A 161 38.54 8.02 -1.64
N VAL A 162 39.40 7.03 -1.48
CA VAL A 162 39.00 5.65 -1.15
C VAL A 162 38.33 5.59 0.22
N GLU A 163 38.84 6.32 1.19
CA GLU A 163 38.21 6.40 2.51
C GLU A 163 36.87 7.08 2.48
N GLN A 164 36.70 8.17 1.73
CA GLN A 164 35.42 8.83 1.55
C GLN A 164 34.36 7.89 0.95
N MET A 165 34.72 7.05 -0.01
CA MET A 165 33.79 6.07 -0.60
C MET A 165 33.28 5.03 0.40
N LEU A 166 34.03 4.70 1.43
CA LEU A 166 33.63 3.75 2.47
C LEU A 166 32.62 4.35 3.48
N TYR A 167 32.57 5.67 3.59
CA TYR A 167 31.69 6.37 4.53
C TYR A 167 30.31 6.74 3.94
N TYR A 168 30.12 6.62 2.62
CA TYR A 168 28.84 6.82 1.96
C TYR A 168 28.10 5.49 1.69
#